data_dcb87f8d5fbd76fc3c09e6f30b022dd1
#
_entry.id   dcb87f8d5fbd76fc3c09e6f30b022dd1
#
_cell.length_a   1.000
_cell.length_b   1.000
_cell.length_c   1.000
_cell.angle_alpha   90.00
_cell.angle_beta   90.00
_cell.angle_gamma   90.00
#
_symmetry.space_group_name_H-M   'P 1'
#
loop_
_entity.id
_entity.type
_entity.pdbx_description
1 polymer ?
#
loop_
_entity_poly.entity_id
_entity_poly.type
_entity_poly.pdbx_seq_one_letter_code
_entity_poly.pdbx_strand_id
1 'polypeptide(L)'
;MSVASSLAGRHGFAVAAIDGPVHGDRRADPLESGTAVFLAFAQAWAGDDTMTDTMVSDWRATLTALQGLPDVGDGPVGWWGLSMGTILGLPLVAAEPRIDAAVLGLMGTTGPTHHRIETDAAKITCPVLFLVQWDDELFSRGAAIDLFDRLAAADKRLHAHPGRHGEVPDEAFSASLRFLVRRLSTLQPG
;
A
#
# COMPACT_ATOMS: atom_id res chain seq x y z
N MET A 1 -17.26 1.67 7.56
CA MET A 1 -16.57 2.98 7.32
C MET A 1 -15.18 2.66 6.81
N SER A 2 -14.73 3.31 5.72
CA SER A 2 -13.39 3.03 5.17
C SER A 2 -12.27 3.57 6.09
N VAL A 3 -11.06 3.04 5.96
CA VAL A 3 -9.85 3.52 6.66
C VAL A 3 -9.65 5.01 6.36
N ALA A 4 -9.74 5.41 5.07
CA ALA A 4 -9.60 6.79 4.63
C ALA A 4 -10.60 7.74 5.32
N SER A 5 -11.90 7.38 5.33
CA SER A 5 -12.93 8.19 5.99
C SER A 5 -12.72 8.32 7.50
N SER A 6 -12.16 7.28 8.13
CA SER A 6 -11.84 7.31 9.57
C SER A 6 -10.63 8.18 9.85
N LEU A 7 -9.58 8.09 9.05
CA LEU A 7 -8.38 8.93 9.19
C LEU A 7 -8.73 10.42 9.04
N ALA A 8 -9.45 10.76 7.98
CA ALA A 8 -9.83 12.16 7.74
C ALA A 8 -10.83 12.68 8.79
N GLY A 9 -11.95 11.98 8.97
CA GLY A 9 -13.07 12.51 9.76
C GLY A 9 -12.92 12.42 11.27
N ARG A 10 -12.11 11.46 11.79
CA ARG A 10 -11.97 11.25 13.23
C ARG A 10 -10.60 11.60 13.78
N HIS A 11 -9.58 11.56 12.94
CA HIS A 11 -8.19 11.73 13.39
C HIS A 11 -7.50 12.94 12.75
N GLY A 12 -8.19 13.68 11.88
CA GLY A 12 -7.69 14.94 11.33
C GLY A 12 -6.54 14.80 10.32
N PHE A 13 -6.35 13.62 9.73
CA PHE A 13 -5.33 13.43 8.70
C PHE A 13 -5.84 13.91 7.34
N ALA A 14 -4.99 14.56 6.57
CA ALA A 14 -5.19 14.66 5.14
C ALA A 14 -5.04 13.26 4.50
N VAL A 15 -5.98 12.89 3.63
CA VAL A 15 -5.95 11.59 2.97
C VAL A 15 -6.06 11.80 1.47
N ALA A 16 -5.15 11.19 0.72
CA ALA A 16 -5.12 11.24 -0.74
C ALA A 16 -5.18 9.84 -1.35
N ALA A 17 -5.82 9.74 -2.49
CA ALA A 17 -5.78 8.59 -3.36
C ALA A 17 -5.68 9.07 -4.81
N ILE A 18 -4.87 8.39 -5.61
CA ILE A 18 -4.81 8.60 -7.06
C ILE A 18 -5.22 7.32 -7.78
N ASP A 19 -5.68 7.46 -9.00
CA ASP A 19 -6.05 6.31 -9.80
C ASP A 19 -4.83 5.45 -10.09
N GLY A 20 -4.97 4.15 -9.86
CA GLY A 20 -3.99 3.16 -10.26
C GLY A 20 -3.95 2.97 -11.77
N PRO A 21 -2.92 2.27 -12.30
CA PRO A 21 -2.88 1.91 -13.71
C PRO A 21 -4.16 1.19 -14.10
N VAL A 22 -4.73 1.55 -15.24
CA VAL A 22 -6.00 1.04 -15.80
C VAL A 22 -7.22 1.14 -14.87
N HIS A 23 -7.17 2.02 -13.88
CA HIS A 23 -8.30 2.32 -12.98
C HIS A 23 -8.72 3.78 -13.11
N GLY A 24 -9.94 4.08 -12.69
CA GLY A 24 -10.48 5.45 -12.71
C GLY A 24 -10.35 6.09 -14.08
N ASP A 25 -9.82 7.29 -14.15
CA ASP A 25 -9.61 8.06 -15.38
C ASP A 25 -8.45 7.52 -16.23
N ARG A 26 -7.67 6.56 -15.72
CA ARG A 26 -6.59 5.88 -16.47
C ARG A 26 -7.07 4.63 -17.22
N ARG A 27 -8.37 4.34 -17.24
CA ARG A 27 -8.96 3.26 -18.03
C ARG A 27 -8.98 3.62 -19.52
N ALA A 28 -8.71 2.62 -20.36
CA ALA A 28 -8.85 2.79 -21.82
C ALA A 28 -10.31 2.98 -22.23
N ASP A 29 -11.23 2.27 -21.56
CA ASP A 29 -12.69 2.43 -21.70
C ASP A 29 -13.30 2.77 -20.33
N PRO A 30 -13.91 3.95 -20.16
CA PRO A 30 -14.56 4.35 -18.92
C PRO A 30 -15.72 3.43 -18.48
N LEU A 31 -16.30 2.66 -19.40
CA LEU A 31 -17.38 1.71 -19.11
C LEU A 31 -16.88 0.35 -18.62
N GLU A 32 -15.59 0.06 -18.76
CA GLU A 32 -15.02 -1.17 -18.22
C GLU A 32 -15.08 -1.20 -16.69
N SER A 33 -15.40 -2.36 -16.15
CA SER A 33 -15.47 -2.58 -14.70
C SER A 33 -15.21 -4.04 -14.35
N GLY A 34 -15.01 -4.31 -13.06
CA GLY A 34 -14.93 -5.66 -12.53
C GLY A 34 -13.80 -6.48 -13.16
N THR A 35 -14.14 -7.64 -13.73
CA THR A 35 -13.17 -8.61 -14.28
C THR A 35 -12.32 -8.04 -15.41
N ALA A 36 -12.87 -7.17 -16.27
CA ALA A 36 -12.11 -6.58 -17.38
C ALA A 36 -10.99 -5.70 -16.86
N VAL A 37 -11.25 -4.85 -15.88
CA VAL A 37 -10.24 -4.00 -15.23
C VAL A 37 -9.19 -4.85 -14.51
N PHE A 38 -9.60 -5.90 -13.81
CA PHE A 38 -8.68 -6.83 -13.16
C PHE A 38 -7.73 -7.49 -14.17
N LEU A 39 -8.25 -7.97 -15.31
CA LEU A 39 -7.43 -8.60 -16.35
C LEU A 39 -6.49 -7.57 -17.02
N ALA A 40 -6.97 -6.36 -17.28
CA ALA A 40 -6.15 -5.29 -17.82
C ALA A 40 -5.00 -4.91 -16.86
N PHE A 41 -5.29 -4.84 -15.56
CA PHE A 41 -4.24 -4.62 -14.55
C PHE A 41 -3.24 -5.78 -14.51
N ALA A 42 -3.70 -7.03 -14.50
CA ALA A 42 -2.83 -8.20 -14.49
C ALA A 42 -1.91 -8.22 -15.73
N GLN A 43 -2.42 -7.82 -16.88
CA GLN A 43 -1.66 -7.69 -18.14
C GLN A 43 -0.61 -6.58 -18.06
N ALA A 44 -0.98 -5.41 -17.56
CA ALA A 44 -0.05 -4.30 -17.38
C ALA A 44 1.05 -4.65 -16.37
N TRP A 45 0.69 -5.35 -15.29
CA TRP A 45 1.64 -5.82 -14.28
C TRP A 45 2.59 -6.90 -14.81
N ALA A 46 2.12 -7.73 -15.75
CA ALA A 46 2.94 -8.77 -16.38
C ALA A 46 3.95 -8.23 -17.43
N GLY A 47 3.88 -6.94 -17.77
CA GLY A 47 4.77 -6.30 -18.73
C GLY A 47 6.19 -6.10 -18.18
N ASP A 48 6.49 -4.89 -17.83
CA ASP A 48 7.77 -4.51 -17.23
C ASP A 48 7.58 -3.59 -16.01
N ASP A 49 8.66 -3.11 -15.44
CA ASP A 49 8.62 -2.22 -14.28
C ASP A 49 8.14 -0.79 -14.58
N THR A 50 7.91 -0.43 -15.86
CA THR A 50 7.52 0.93 -16.27
C THR A 50 6.25 1.40 -15.58
N MET A 51 5.26 0.49 -15.43
CA MET A 51 4.02 0.78 -14.70
C MET A 51 4.32 1.15 -13.24
N THR A 52 5.17 0.39 -12.58
CA THR A 52 5.58 0.61 -11.19
C THR A 52 6.34 1.92 -11.04
N ASP A 53 7.32 2.18 -11.91
CA ASP A 53 8.13 3.40 -11.87
C ASP A 53 7.28 4.66 -12.12
N THR A 54 6.32 4.57 -13.03
CA THR A 54 5.35 5.64 -13.27
C THR A 54 4.54 5.93 -12.02
N MET A 55 3.99 4.91 -11.36
CA MET A 55 3.20 5.09 -10.14
C MET A 55 4.04 5.64 -8.98
N VAL A 56 5.28 5.20 -8.82
CA VAL A 56 6.21 5.78 -7.82
C VAL A 56 6.42 7.25 -8.09
N SER A 57 6.66 7.64 -9.36
CA SER A 57 6.84 9.04 -9.75
C SER A 57 5.59 9.88 -9.49
N ASP A 58 4.42 9.39 -9.86
CA ASP A 58 3.13 10.08 -9.68
C ASP A 58 2.82 10.30 -8.20
N TRP A 59 3.02 9.28 -7.36
CA TRP A 59 2.82 9.41 -5.92
C TRP A 59 3.81 10.38 -5.27
N ARG A 60 5.07 10.39 -5.69
CA ARG A 60 6.05 11.35 -5.19
C ARG A 60 5.70 12.78 -5.56
N ALA A 61 5.25 13.00 -6.80
CA ALA A 61 4.75 14.29 -7.25
C ALA A 61 3.49 14.72 -6.48
N THR A 62 2.55 13.78 -6.29
CA THR A 62 1.32 14.01 -5.51
C THR A 62 1.64 14.40 -4.08
N LEU A 63 2.53 13.67 -3.41
CA LEU A 63 2.94 13.99 -2.04
C LEU A 63 3.58 15.37 -1.95
N THR A 64 4.44 15.72 -2.90
CA THR A 64 5.07 17.05 -2.95
C THR A 64 4.02 18.15 -3.13
N ALA A 65 3.03 17.94 -4.01
CA ALA A 65 1.94 18.90 -4.22
C ALA A 65 1.06 19.05 -2.96
N LEU A 66 0.74 17.94 -2.30
CA LEU A 66 -0.08 17.96 -1.08
C LEU A 66 0.62 18.67 0.08
N GLN A 67 1.90 18.42 0.31
CA GLN A 67 2.68 19.09 1.35
C GLN A 67 2.84 20.59 1.11
N GLY A 68 2.71 21.04 -0.13
CA GLY A 68 2.65 22.46 -0.49
C GLY A 68 1.33 23.16 -0.16
N LEU A 69 0.27 22.42 0.23
CA LEU A 69 -1.00 23.01 0.61
C LEU A 69 -0.94 23.54 2.06
N PRO A 70 -1.42 24.75 2.32
CA PRO A 70 -1.35 25.36 3.66
C PRO A 70 -2.02 24.53 4.77
N ASP A 71 -3.07 23.77 4.43
CA ASP A 71 -3.84 22.96 5.38
C ASP A 71 -3.29 21.56 5.57
N VAL A 72 -2.26 21.15 4.83
CA VAL A 72 -1.64 19.82 4.90
C VAL A 72 -0.26 19.91 5.56
N GLY A 73 0.60 20.78 5.03
CA GLY A 73 1.97 20.94 5.54
C GLY A 73 2.86 19.71 5.35
N ASP A 74 3.98 19.70 6.06
CA ASP A 74 5.06 18.70 6.00
C ASP A 74 5.04 17.70 7.17
N GLY A 75 3.86 17.47 7.76
CA GLY A 75 3.67 16.50 8.83
C GLY A 75 3.98 15.06 8.42
N PRO A 76 3.96 14.13 9.39
CA PRO A 76 4.30 12.73 9.16
C PRO A 76 3.36 12.06 8.16
N VAL A 77 3.93 11.21 7.31
CA VAL A 77 3.26 10.57 6.17
C VAL A 77 3.10 9.07 6.42
N GLY A 78 1.90 8.55 6.19
CA GLY A 78 1.64 7.11 6.22
C GLY A 78 1.17 6.57 4.89
N TRP A 79 1.58 5.35 4.58
CA TRP A 79 1.06 4.58 3.46
C TRP A 79 0.06 3.53 3.92
N TRP A 80 -1.04 3.39 3.20
CA TRP A 80 -1.96 2.27 3.36
C TRP A 80 -2.30 1.69 1.99
N GLY A 81 -1.97 0.40 1.78
CA GLY A 81 -2.27 -0.27 0.54
C GLY A 81 -2.18 -1.79 0.66
N LEU A 82 -3.23 -2.48 0.22
CA LEU A 82 -3.32 -3.94 0.22
C LEU A 82 -3.44 -4.46 -1.22
N SER A 83 -2.95 -5.66 -1.50
CA SER A 83 -3.01 -6.28 -2.83
C SER A 83 -2.38 -5.37 -3.88
N MET A 84 -3.13 -4.87 -4.84
CA MET A 84 -2.64 -3.86 -5.80
C MET A 84 -1.97 -2.67 -5.10
N GLY A 85 -2.50 -2.24 -3.97
CA GLY A 85 -1.90 -1.17 -3.16
C GLY A 85 -0.56 -1.56 -2.54
N THR A 86 -0.25 -2.85 -2.38
CA THR A 86 1.09 -3.33 -2.02
C THR A 86 1.98 -3.49 -3.24
N ILE A 87 1.46 -4.01 -4.35
CA ILE A 87 2.22 -4.16 -5.60
C ILE A 87 2.83 -2.81 -6.03
N LEU A 88 2.03 -1.74 -5.96
CA LEU A 88 2.44 -0.40 -6.36
C LEU A 88 3.04 0.41 -5.21
N GLY A 89 2.60 0.15 -3.98
CA GLY A 89 2.99 0.93 -2.80
C GLY A 89 4.30 0.49 -2.16
N LEU A 90 4.64 -0.79 -2.20
CA LEU A 90 5.90 -1.26 -1.62
C LEU A 90 7.12 -0.62 -2.31
N PRO A 91 7.19 -0.54 -3.65
CA PRO A 91 8.24 0.21 -4.34
C PRO A 91 8.24 1.71 -4.01
N LEU A 92 7.07 2.31 -3.82
CA LEU A 92 6.97 3.69 -3.38
C LEU A 92 7.55 3.88 -1.97
N VAL A 93 7.13 3.04 -1.00
CA VAL A 93 7.62 3.12 0.39
C VAL A 93 9.14 2.94 0.44
N ALA A 94 9.69 2.09 -0.41
CA ALA A 94 11.14 1.89 -0.53
C ALA A 94 11.87 3.10 -1.12
N ALA A 95 11.22 3.86 -2.02
CA ALA A 95 11.84 4.96 -2.77
C ALA A 95 11.57 6.34 -2.14
N GLU A 96 10.60 6.47 -1.23
CA GLU A 96 10.13 7.74 -0.68
C GLU A 96 10.43 7.87 0.82
N PRO A 97 11.52 8.54 1.20
CA PRO A 97 11.96 8.62 2.60
C PRO A 97 11.03 9.43 3.52
N ARG A 98 10.07 10.17 2.96
CA ARG A 98 9.06 10.90 3.75
C ARG A 98 7.97 9.97 4.32
N ILE A 99 7.91 8.71 3.93
CA ILE A 99 6.92 7.77 4.47
C ILE A 99 7.42 7.22 5.80
N ASP A 100 6.74 7.60 6.88
CA ASP A 100 7.10 7.30 8.26
C ASP A 100 6.52 5.99 8.78
N ALA A 101 5.46 5.48 8.17
CA ALA A 101 4.84 4.21 8.51
C ALA A 101 4.05 3.63 7.34
N ALA A 102 4.01 2.30 7.21
CA ALA A 102 3.27 1.66 6.14
C ALA A 102 2.38 0.50 6.62
N VAL A 103 1.20 0.40 6.04
CA VAL A 103 0.36 -0.81 6.06
C VAL A 103 0.42 -1.42 4.67
N LEU A 104 0.93 -2.64 4.61
CA LEU A 104 1.09 -3.44 3.39
C LEU A 104 0.45 -4.81 3.62
N GLY A 105 0.32 -5.61 2.58
CA GLY A 105 -0.15 -6.99 2.70
C GLY A 105 -0.92 -7.49 1.49
N LEU A 106 -1.49 -8.70 1.60
CA LEU A 106 -2.16 -9.39 0.51
C LEU A 106 -1.26 -9.47 -0.74
N MET A 107 0.00 -9.77 -0.51
CA MET A 107 1.07 -9.87 -1.51
C MET A 107 2.13 -10.83 -1.01
N GLY A 108 2.91 -11.39 -1.93
CA GLY A 108 4.03 -12.28 -1.63
C GLY A 108 5.19 -12.06 -2.59
N THR A 109 6.23 -12.88 -2.45
CA THR A 109 7.41 -12.90 -3.32
C THR A 109 7.18 -13.60 -4.66
N THR A 110 5.93 -13.72 -5.08
CA THR A 110 5.53 -14.31 -6.36
C THR A 110 4.82 -13.28 -7.24
N GLY A 111 4.78 -13.56 -8.54
CA GLY A 111 4.15 -12.66 -9.51
C GLY A 111 5.15 -11.94 -10.42
N PRO A 112 4.67 -11.18 -11.39
CA PRO A 112 5.51 -10.59 -12.45
C PRO A 112 6.67 -9.74 -11.95
N THR A 113 6.43 -8.88 -10.96
CA THR A 113 7.45 -7.95 -10.43
C THR A 113 8.15 -8.47 -9.16
N HIS A 114 8.20 -9.79 -8.94
CA HIS A 114 8.75 -10.36 -7.71
C HIS A 114 10.18 -9.90 -7.40
N HIS A 115 11.07 -9.83 -8.39
CA HIS A 115 12.45 -9.34 -8.20
C HIS A 115 12.49 -7.90 -7.68
N ARG A 116 11.61 -7.04 -8.20
CA ARG A 116 11.49 -5.66 -7.75
C ARG A 116 10.97 -5.61 -6.31
N ILE A 117 9.91 -6.36 -6.03
CA ILE A 117 9.30 -6.46 -4.70
C ILE A 117 10.31 -6.94 -3.65
N GLU A 118 11.09 -7.98 -3.95
CA GLU A 118 12.12 -8.50 -3.05
C GLU A 118 13.23 -7.47 -2.78
N THR A 119 13.70 -6.81 -3.84
CA THR A 119 14.76 -5.80 -3.75
C THR A 119 14.30 -4.57 -2.96
N ASP A 120 13.08 -4.14 -3.17
CA ASP A 120 12.54 -2.94 -2.52
C ASP A 120 12.11 -3.23 -1.08
N ALA A 121 11.61 -4.42 -0.76
CA ALA A 121 11.32 -4.81 0.63
C ALA A 121 12.55 -4.67 1.54
N ALA A 122 13.73 -5.03 1.07
CA ALA A 122 14.99 -4.90 1.80
C ALA A 122 15.45 -3.44 2.05
N LYS A 123 14.79 -2.46 1.46
CA LYS A 123 15.06 -1.03 1.65
C LYS A 123 14.09 -0.36 2.63
N ILE A 124 12.97 -1.01 2.96
CA ILE A 124 11.92 -0.45 3.81
C ILE A 124 12.35 -0.56 5.27
N THR A 125 12.63 0.58 5.91
CA THR A 125 13.08 0.67 7.30
C THR A 125 12.04 1.32 8.23
N CYS A 126 11.04 2.01 7.70
CA CYS A 126 9.95 2.56 8.49
C CYS A 126 9.10 1.44 9.12
N PRO A 127 8.39 1.70 10.25
CA PRO A 127 7.47 0.74 10.85
C PRO A 127 6.44 0.19 9.85
N VAL A 128 6.26 -1.14 9.83
CA VAL A 128 5.31 -1.81 8.92
C VAL A 128 4.32 -2.68 9.68
N LEU A 129 3.04 -2.56 9.35
CA LEU A 129 2.02 -3.58 9.62
C LEU A 129 1.73 -4.33 8.32
N PHE A 130 1.97 -5.63 8.32
CA PHE A 130 1.76 -6.50 7.17
C PHE A 130 0.57 -7.44 7.40
N LEU A 131 -0.40 -7.42 6.48
CA LEU A 131 -1.63 -8.23 6.58
C LEU A 131 -1.56 -9.44 5.66
N VAL A 132 -1.94 -10.60 6.19
CA VAL A 132 -1.96 -11.87 5.48
C VAL A 132 -3.33 -12.52 5.62
N GLN A 133 -3.94 -12.92 4.51
CA GLN A 133 -5.04 -13.86 4.50
C GLN A 133 -4.50 -15.28 4.40
N TRP A 134 -4.94 -16.15 5.32
CA TRP A 134 -4.32 -17.47 5.50
C TRP A 134 -4.59 -18.44 4.36
N ASP A 135 -5.71 -18.27 3.69
CA ASP A 135 -6.17 -19.11 2.57
C ASP A 135 -6.24 -18.30 1.27
N ASP A 136 -5.36 -17.29 1.14
CA ASP A 136 -5.25 -16.44 -0.05
C ASP A 136 -4.95 -17.30 -1.29
N GLU A 137 -5.84 -17.21 -2.28
CA GLU A 137 -5.75 -17.96 -3.53
C GLU A 137 -4.87 -17.28 -4.58
N LEU A 138 -4.51 -16.02 -4.39
CA LEU A 138 -3.65 -15.26 -5.32
C LEU A 138 -2.18 -15.29 -4.87
N PHE A 139 -1.94 -15.19 -3.57
CA PHE A 139 -0.59 -15.18 -3.00
C PHE A 139 -0.49 -16.22 -1.89
N SER A 140 0.30 -17.25 -2.14
CA SER A 140 0.46 -18.30 -1.13
C SER A 140 0.98 -17.72 0.18
N ARG A 141 0.50 -18.29 1.29
CA ARG A 141 0.95 -17.95 2.65
C ARG A 141 2.48 -17.96 2.79
N GLY A 142 3.15 -18.95 2.21
CA GLY A 142 4.61 -19.04 2.23
C GLY A 142 5.27 -17.83 1.56
N ALA A 143 4.79 -17.43 0.39
CA ALA A 143 5.29 -16.27 -0.32
C ALA A 143 5.02 -14.95 0.43
N ALA A 144 3.88 -14.85 1.13
CA ALA A 144 3.56 -13.68 1.94
C ALA A 144 4.46 -13.55 3.18
N ILE A 145 4.75 -14.67 3.86
CA ILE A 145 5.68 -14.70 4.99
C ILE A 145 7.11 -14.39 4.52
N ASP A 146 7.54 -14.95 3.38
CA ASP A 146 8.85 -14.66 2.81
C ASP A 146 9.00 -13.16 2.48
N LEU A 147 7.97 -12.52 1.94
CA LEU A 147 7.99 -11.08 1.72
C LEU A 147 8.09 -10.29 3.03
N PHE A 148 7.31 -10.67 4.05
CA PHE A 148 7.39 -10.07 5.38
C PHE A 148 8.80 -10.19 5.98
N ASP A 149 9.43 -11.34 5.85
CA ASP A 149 10.77 -11.58 6.40
C ASP A 149 11.83 -10.70 5.73
N ARG A 150 11.67 -10.40 4.43
CA ARG A 150 12.58 -9.52 3.66
C ARG A 150 12.50 -8.04 4.03
N LEU A 151 11.41 -7.59 4.67
CA LEU A 151 11.33 -6.19 5.10
C LEU A 151 12.44 -5.86 6.10
N ALA A 152 13.23 -4.82 5.82
CA ALA A 152 14.33 -4.39 6.68
C ALA A 152 13.87 -3.63 7.94
N ALA A 153 12.59 -3.32 8.06
CA ALA A 153 12.01 -2.61 9.19
C ALA A 153 12.25 -3.33 10.51
N ALA A 154 12.87 -2.66 11.48
CA ALA A 154 13.07 -3.18 12.83
C ALA A 154 11.75 -3.35 13.59
N ASP A 155 10.77 -2.46 13.36
CA ASP A 155 9.41 -2.57 13.89
C ASP A 155 8.46 -3.04 12.79
N LYS A 156 8.40 -4.34 12.57
CA LYS A 156 7.45 -4.95 11.65
C LYS A 156 6.55 -5.93 12.38
N ARG A 157 5.26 -5.91 12.03
CA ARG A 157 4.23 -6.74 12.63
C ARG A 157 3.46 -7.45 11.54
N LEU A 158 3.23 -8.75 11.73
CA LEU A 158 2.41 -9.55 10.85
C LEU A 158 1.08 -9.87 11.54
N HIS A 159 -0.01 -9.51 10.88
CA HIS A 159 -1.35 -9.93 11.28
C HIS A 159 -1.91 -10.90 10.24
N ALA A 160 -2.16 -12.13 10.66
CA ALA A 160 -2.74 -13.15 9.83
C ALA A 160 -4.20 -13.40 10.22
N HIS A 161 -5.06 -13.46 9.23
CA HIS A 161 -6.48 -13.76 9.40
C HIS A 161 -6.88 -14.95 8.55
N PRO A 162 -7.83 -15.79 8.99
CA PRO A 162 -8.40 -16.82 8.14
C PRO A 162 -9.16 -16.18 6.97
N GLY A 163 -9.29 -16.93 5.87
CA GLY A 163 -10.07 -16.48 4.72
C GLY A 163 -9.25 -16.26 3.46
N ARG A 164 -9.99 -16.03 2.37
CA ARG A 164 -9.46 -15.84 1.02
C ARG A 164 -9.02 -14.40 0.79
N HIS A 165 -8.39 -14.11 -0.35
CA HIS A 165 -7.81 -12.82 -0.70
C HIS A 165 -8.72 -11.62 -0.41
N GLY A 166 -9.98 -11.68 -0.83
CA GLY A 166 -10.96 -10.60 -0.65
C GLY A 166 -11.68 -10.57 0.70
N GLU A 167 -11.45 -11.56 1.58
CA GLU A 167 -12.21 -11.73 2.83
C GLU A 167 -11.51 -11.06 4.03
N VAL A 168 -10.93 -9.87 3.81
CA VAL A 168 -10.25 -9.11 4.86
C VAL A 168 -11.25 -8.68 5.93
N PRO A 169 -11.10 -9.10 7.19
CA PRO A 169 -12.07 -8.78 8.23
C PRO A 169 -11.98 -7.32 8.70
N ASP A 170 -13.08 -6.80 9.22
CA ASP A 170 -13.15 -5.43 9.77
C ASP A 170 -12.12 -5.15 10.86
N GLU A 171 -11.73 -6.17 11.61
CA GLU A 171 -10.68 -6.05 12.64
C GLU A 171 -9.30 -5.75 12.04
N ALA A 172 -9.00 -6.24 10.84
CA ALA A 172 -7.76 -5.94 10.12
C ALA A 172 -7.71 -4.47 9.70
N PHE A 173 -8.83 -3.93 9.18
CA PHE A 173 -8.96 -2.50 8.88
C PHE A 173 -8.84 -1.65 10.15
N SER A 174 -9.46 -2.08 11.24
CA SER A 174 -9.37 -1.41 12.54
C SER A 174 -7.95 -1.43 13.11
N ALA A 175 -7.23 -2.54 12.95
CA ALA A 175 -5.83 -2.66 13.35
C ALA A 175 -4.92 -1.75 12.52
N SER A 176 -5.15 -1.68 11.20
CA SER A 176 -4.45 -0.78 10.29
C SER A 176 -4.61 0.69 10.68
N LEU A 177 -5.85 1.09 10.97
CA LEU A 177 -6.17 2.44 11.43
C LEU A 177 -5.42 2.77 12.73
N ARG A 178 -5.55 1.92 13.75
CA ARG A 178 -4.85 2.12 15.04
C ARG A 178 -3.33 2.18 14.88
N PHE A 179 -2.77 1.35 14.00
CA PHE A 179 -1.35 1.34 13.72
C PHE A 179 -0.88 2.68 13.15
N LEU A 180 -1.52 3.16 12.07
CA LEU A 180 -1.16 4.43 11.43
C LEU A 180 -1.35 5.61 12.40
N VAL A 181 -2.52 5.73 13.04
CA VAL A 181 -2.79 6.80 13.99
C VAL A 181 -1.70 6.84 15.07
N ARG A 182 -1.39 5.70 15.69
CA ARG A 182 -0.37 5.62 16.74
C ARG A 182 1.01 6.06 16.24
N ARG A 183 1.41 5.63 15.04
CA ARG A 183 2.75 5.93 14.50
C ARG A 183 2.88 7.38 14.09
N LEU A 184 1.91 7.90 13.38
CA LEU A 184 1.97 9.26 12.86
C LEU A 184 1.73 10.31 13.95
N SER A 185 0.85 10.06 14.91
CA SER A 185 0.63 11.02 16.01
C SER A 185 1.82 11.18 16.96
N THR A 186 2.69 10.17 17.09
CA THR A 186 3.89 10.27 17.94
C THR A 186 5.01 11.09 17.31
N LEU A 187 4.91 11.40 16.03
CA LEU A 187 5.90 12.17 15.26
C LEU A 187 5.48 13.63 15.08
N GLN A 188 4.24 13.99 15.46
CA GLN A 188 3.82 15.38 15.39
C GLN A 188 4.56 16.21 16.45
N PRO A 189 5.18 17.33 16.06
CA PRO A 189 5.70 18.29 17.02
C PRO A 189 4.52 18.84 17.84
N GLY A 190 4.68 18.84 19.16
CA GLY A 190 3.69 19.40 20.11
C GLY A 190 3.57 20.92 19.99
#